data_a17f43a7ed48f3147dc1f833cb36b428
#
_entry.id   a17f43a7ed48f3147dc1f833cb36b428
#
_cell.length_a   1.000
_cell.length_b   1.000
_cell.length_c   1.000
_cell.angle_alpha   90.00
_cell.angle_beta   90.00
_cell.angle_gamma   90.00
#
_symmetry.space_group_name_H-M   'P 1'
#
loop_
_entity.id
_entity.type
_entity.pdbx_description
1 polymer ?
#
loop_
_entity_poly.entity_id
_entity_poly.type
_entity_poly.pdbx_seq_one_letter_code
_entity_poly.pdbx_strand_id
1 'polypeptide(L)'
;ETWVKLAKEAGCVYTILTSRHHEGFNMFDSKFSDFNVKTTKGVDIVKEYAEACKKYGMKAGYYFSLLDWSHPDYDPTGSGISYPKGNYEAQKQGRRQFGNHEKYKDYLYNIFNELLTSYAPVDLVWWDFSQPGFQGDKAWNATALMKNLFEKNPKAIQNNRLYHSANHLSEGGIRVTPAWKG
;
A
#
# COMPACT_ATOMS: atom_id res chain seq x y z
N GLU A 1 15.20 2.92 -14.01
CA GLU A 1 16.57 3.31 -13.63
C GLU A 1 16.77 4.82 -13.80
N THR A 2 16.47 5.41 -14.95
CA THR A 2 16.71 6.84 -15.26
C THR A 2 16.12 7.79 -14.22
N TRP A 3 14.89 7.56 -13.76
CA TRP A 3 14.22 8.43 -12.77
C TRP A 3 14.96 8.47 -11.43
N VAL A 4 15.40 7.31 -10.94
CA VAL A 4 16.14 7.24 -9.67
C VAL A 4 17.50 7.94 -9.79
N LYS A 5 18.19 7.76 -10.94
CA LYS A 5 19.44 8.47 -11.23
C LYS A 5 19.24 9.99 -11.21
N LEU A 6 18.26 10.49 -11.94
CA LEU A 6 17.96 11.94 -12.00
C LEU A 6 17.59 12.50 -10.63
N ALA A 7 16.78 11.77 -9.84
CA ALA A 7 16.45 12.17 -8.47
C ALA A 7 17.72 12.26 -7.60
N LYS A 8 18.64 11.31 -7.74
CA LYS A 8 19.92 11.35 -7.02
C LYS A 8 20.77 12.55 -7.43
N GLU A 9 20.88 12.82 -8.71
CA GLU A 9 21.61 13.98 -9.24
C GLU A 9 20.98 15.31 -8.78
N ALA A 10 19.66 15.35 -8.61
CA ALA A 10 18.92 16.49 -8.06
C ALA A 10 19.05 16.64 -6.52
N GLY A 11 19.81 15.76 -5.85
CA GLY A 11 20.05 15.83 -4.41
C GLY A 11 18.98 15.14 -3.55
N CYS A 12 18.05 14.38 -4.14
CA CYS A 12 17.10 13.61 -3.35
C CYS A 12 17.80 12.50 -2.58
N VAL A 13 17.34 12.24 -1.36
CA VAL A 13 17.84 11.14 -0.50
C VAL A 13 16.94 9.93 -0.52
N TYR A 14 15.66 10.10 -0.88
CA TYR A 14 14.68 9.04 -1.09
C TYR A 14 13.75 9.38 -2.25
N THR A 15 13.11 8.36 -2.77
CA THR A 15 11.98 8.48 -3.69
C THR A 15 10.86 7.56 -3.25
N ILE A 16 9.62 7.81 -3.71
CA ILE A 16 8.47 6.99 -3.41
C ILE A 16 7.83 6.57 -4.73
N LEU A 17 7.75 5.25 -4.95
CA LEU A 17 7.06 4.68 -6.09
C LEU A 17 5.65 4.22 -5.68
N THR A 18 4.65 4.50 -6.49
CA THR A 18 3.33 3.89 -6.34
C THR A 18 3.43 2.40 -6.66
N SER A 19 3.38 1.54 -5.64
CA SER A 19 3.43 0.09 -5.82
C SER A 19 2.07 -0.51 -6.20
N ARG A 20 0.99 0.10 -5.69
CA ARG A 20 -0.41 -0.14 -6.08
C ARG A 20 -1.25 1.09 -5.73
N HIS A 21 -2.32 1.32 -6.47
CA HIS A 21 -3.27 2.39 -6.22
C HIS A 21 -4.69 1.84 -6.00
N HIS A 22 -5.70 2.70 -5.83
CA HIS A 22 -7.06 2.34 -5.45
C HIS A 22 -7.78 1.39 -6.43
N GLU A 23 -7.39 1.38 -7.70
CA GLU A 23 -7.93 0.45 -8.69
C GLU A 23 -7.51 -1.00 -8.48
N GLY A 24 -6.52 -1.24 -7.60
CA GLY A 24 -6.05 -2.57 -7.24
C GLY A 24 -4.95 -3.14 -8.14
N PHE A 25 -4.49 -2.39 -9.16
CA PHE A 25 -3.41 -2.84 -10.05
C PHE A 25 -2.07 -2.84 -9.31
N ASN A 26 -1.39 -3.99 -9.30
CA ASN A 26 -0.09 -4.13 -8.67
C ASN A 26 1.02 -3.90 -9.68
N MET A 27 1.89 -2.93 -9.39
CA MET A 27 3.06 -2.59 -10.22
C MET A 27 4.21 -3.60 -10.07
N PHE A 28 3.94 -4.76 -9.44
CA PHE A 28 4.87 -5.86 -9.18
C PHE A 28 4.22 -7.21 -9.47
N ASP A 29 5.04 -8.24 -9.67
CA ASP A 29 4.60 -9.62 -9.92
C ASP A 29 4.11 -10.24 -8.61
N SER A 30 2.81 -10.11 -8.35
CA SER A 30 2.18 -10.64 -7.15
C SER A 30 1.65 -12.05 -7.36
N LYS A 31 1.81 -12.89 -6.33
CA LYS A 31 1.22 -14.23 -6.26
C LYS A 31 -0.23 -14.22 -5.74
N PHE A 32 -0.67 -13.08 -5.22
CA PHE A 32 -1.97 -12.91 -4.56
C PHE A 32 -3.01 -12.23 -5.45
N SER A 33 -2.61 -11.76 -6.63
CA SER A 33 -3.50 -11.07 -7.56
C SER A 33 -3.05 -11.28 -9.00
N ASP A 34 -3.96 -11.64 -9.87
CA ASP A 34 -3.72 -11.68 -11.32
C ASP A 34 -3.76 -10.29 -11.97
N PHE A 35 -4.24 -9.27 -11.24
CA PHE A 35 -4.28 -7.91 -11.71
C PHE A 35 -2.97 -7.19 -11.40
N ASN A 36 -1.94 -7.50 -12.19
CA ASN A 36 -0.57 -7.02 -11.97
C ASN A 36 0.20 -6.83 -13.29
N VAL A 37 1.41 -6.24 -13.20
CA VAL A 37 2.27 -5.91 -14.36
C VAL A 37 2.68 -7.11 -15.19
N LYS A 38 2.84 -8.28 -14.59
CA LYS A 38 3.25 -9.50 -15.31
C LYS A 38 2.19 -9.92 -16.32
N THR A 39 0.91 -9.83 -15.95
CA THR A 39 -0.19 -10.18 -16.86
C THR A 39 -0.35 -9.21 -18.01
N THR A 40 0.17 -7.99 -17.90
CA THR A 40 0.02 -6.94 -18.91
C THR A 40 1.26 -6.72 -19.77
N LYS A 41 2.46 -6.68 -19.18
CA LYS A 41 3.68 -6.26 -19.88
C LYS A 41 4.92 -7.10 -19.61
N GLY A 42 4.88 -8.01 -18.67
CA GLY A 42 6.00 -8.88 -18.32
C GLY A 42 7.15 -8.18 -17.58
N VAL A 43 7.02 -6.89 -17.21
CA VAL A 43 8.05 -6.11 -16.52
C VAL A 43 7.58 -5.80 -15.10
N ASP A 44 8.37 -6.23 -14.12
CA ASP A 44 8.15 -5.90 -12.72
C ASP A 44 8.76 -4.52 -12.42
N ILE A 45 7.90 -3.50 -12.39
CA ILE A 45 8.31 -2.10 -12.23
C ILE A 45 8.86 -1.84 -10.82
N VAL A 46 8.29 -2.48 -9.81
CA VAL A 46 8.74 -2.34 -8.42
C VAL A 46 10.13 -2.97 -8.25
N LYS A 47 10.38 -4.12 -8.88
CA LYS A 47 11.70 -4.74 -8.89
C LYS A 47 12.76 -3.84 -9.53
N GLU A 48 12.49 -3.35 -10.72
CA GLU A 48 13.38 -2.42 -11.42
C GLU A 48 13.68 -1.15 -10.60
N TYR A 49 12.66 -0.65 -9.90
CA TYR A 49 12.80 0.49 -9.01
C TYR A 49 13.67 0.18 -7.80
N ALA A 50 13.43 -0.94 -7.11
CA ALA A 50 14.21 -1.36 -5.95
C ALA A 50 15.69 -1.56 -6.31
N GLU A 51 15.96 -2.21 -7.43
CA GLU A 51 17.32 -2.41 -7.95
C GLU A 51 18.00 -1.07 -8.29
N ALA A 52 17.28 -0.13 -8.90
CA ALA A 52 17.78 1.21 -9.16
C ALA A 52 18.09 1.99 -7.88
N CYS A 53 17.20 1.95 -6.88
CA CYS A 53 17.44 2.58 -5.58
C CYS A 53 18.72 2.03 -4.93
N LYS A 54 18.88 0.71 -4.93
CA LYS A 54 20.09 0.06 -4.41
C LYS A 54 21.35 0.49 -5.17
N LYS A 55 21.29 0.52 -6.50
CA LYS A 55 22.40 0.90 -7.37
C LYS A 55 22.89 2.32 -7.11
N TYR A 56 21.98 3.28 -6.93
CA TYR A 56 22.31 4.70 -6.75
C TYR A 56 22.36 5.15 -5.28
N GLY A 57 22.24 4.22 -4.31
CA GLY A 57 22.26 4.55 -2.89
C GLY A 57 21.10 5.47 -2.48
N MET A 58 19.93 5.28 -3.08
CA MET A 58 18.68 5.96 -2.77
C MET A 58 17.86 5.15 -1.76
N LYS A 59 17.19 5.82 -0.84
CA LYS A 59 16.20 5.20 0.01
C LYS A 59 14.94 4.88 -0.78
N ALA A 60 14.48 3.63 -0.69
CA ALA A 60 13.31 3.15 -1.43
C ALA A 60 12.03 3.31 -0.60
N GLY A 61 11.13 4.15 -1.08
CA GLY A 61 9.79 4.33 -0.52
C GLY A 61 8.72 3.73 -1.43
N TYR A 62 7.64 3.27 -0.81
CA TYR A 62 6.50 2.72 -1.53
C TYR A 62 5.20 3.37 -1.05
N TYR A 63 4.47 3.95 -1.98
CA TYR A 63 3.07 4.28 -1.77
C TYR A 63 2.25 2.99 -1.90
N PHE A 64 1.37 2.76 -0.94
CA PHE A 64 0.55 1.58 -0.87
C PHE A 64 -0.89 1.95 -0.53
N SER A 65 -1.81 1.75 -1.48
CA SER A 65 -3.23 1.97 -1.26
C SER A 65 -3.81 0.90 -0.36
N LEU A 66 -4.59 1.34 0.63
CA LEU A 66 -5.41 0.46 1.47
C LEU A 66 -6.72 0.06 0.79
N LEU A 67 -7.18 0.88 -0.17
CA LEU A 67 -8.35 0.60 -0.98
C LEU A 67 -8.02 -0.37 -2.11
N ASP A 68 -9.04 -1.11 -2.55
CA ASP A 68 -9.00 -1.90 -3.79
C ASP A 68 -10.40 -1.99 -4.41
N TRP A 69 -10.62 -1.15 -5.41
CA TRP A 69 -11.91 -1.12 -6.09
C TRP A 69 -12.17 -2.34 -6.98
N SER A 70 -11.14 -3.11 -7.31
CA SER A 70 -11.25 -4.31 -8.14
C SER A 70 -11.48 -5.58 -7.33
N HIS A 71 -11.02 -5.60 -6.06
CA HIS A 71 -11.05 -6.81 -5.25
C HIS A 71 -12.49 -7.21 -4.88
N PRO A 72 -12.90 -8.47 -5.11
CA PRO A 72 -14.29 -8.89 -4.88
C PRO A 72 -14.70 -8.82 -3.41
N ASP A 73 -13.77 -9.02 -2.49
CA ASP A 73 -14.02 -9.01 -1.05
C ASP A 73 -13.85 -7.62 -0.40
N TYR A 74 -13.41 -6.60 -1.16
CA TYR A 74 -13.33 -5.24 -0.63
C TYR A 74 -14.74 -4.67 -0.42
N ASP A 75 -15.08 -4.35 0.82
CA ASP A 75 -16.35 -3.72 1.18
C ASP A 75 -16.13 -2.27 1.63
N PRO A 76 -16.53 -1.28 0.82
CA PRO A 76 -16.41 0.13 1.17
C PRO A 76 -17.58 0.67 2.00
N THR A 77 -18.60 -0.11 2.33
CA THR A 77 -19.84 0.40 2.93
C THR A 77 -19.62 1.11 4.28
N GLY A 78 -18.56 0.74 5.00
CA GLY A 78 -18.13 1.45 6.20
C GLY A 78 -17.29 2.71 5.95
N SER A 79 -16.85 2.95 4.71
CA SER A 79 -15.86 3.97 4.38
C SER A 79 -16.46 5.36 4.13
N GLY A 80 -17.75 5.47 3.85
CA GLY A 80 -18.38 6.73 3.43
C GLY A 80 -17.88 7.24 2.06
N ILE A 81 -17.12 6.43 1.32
CA ILE A 81 -16.58 6.79 0.00
C ILE A 81 -17.55 6.33 -1.06
N SER A 82 -17.92 7.26 -1.92
CA SER A 82 -18.59 6.91 -3.16
C SER A 82 -17.60 6.20 -4.09
N TYR A 83 -17.99 5.04 -4.57
CA TYR A 83 -17.29 4.35 -5.65
C TYR A 83 -17.12 5.25 -6.87
N PRO A 84 -15.99 5.16 -7.59
CA PRO A 84 -15.89 5.78 -8.90
C PRO A 84 -17.02 5.32 -9.80
N LYS A 85 -17.57 6.23 -10.58
CA LYS A 85 -18.71 5.97 -11.49
C LYS A 85 -18.52 4.75 -12.41
N GLY A 86 -17.30 4.34 -12.73
CA GLY A 86 -17.01 3.17 -13.56
C GLY A 86 -17.35 1.82 -12.90
N ASN A 87 -17.24 1.71 -11.56
CA ASN A 87 -17.70 0.53 -10.82
C ASN A 87 -19.21 0.55 -10.55
N TYR A 88 -19.84 1.72 -10.75
CA TYR A 88 -21.27 1.90 -10.65
C TYR A 88 -22.04 1.05 -11.69
N GLU A 89 -21.49 0.85 -12.89
CA GLU A 89 -22.10 -0.02 -13.90
C GLU A 89 -22.06 -1.50 -13.49
N ALA A 90 -21.00 -1.94 -12.81
CA ALA A 90 -20.95 -3.30 -12.25
C ALA A 90 -21.96 -3.49 -11.11
N GLN A 91 -22.19 -2.47 -10.29
CA GLN A 91 -23.24 -2.46 -9.27
C GLN A 91 -24.65 -2.49 -9.89
N LYS A 92 -24.93 -1.63 -10.88
CA LYS A 92 -26.22 -1.58 -11.58
C LYS A 92 -26.59 -2.90 -12.23
N GLN A 93 -25.60 -3.66 -12.67
CA GLN A 93 -25.81 -4.94 -13.33
C GLN A 93 -25.91 -6.11 -12.35
N GLY A 94 -25.97 -5.84 -11.03
CA GLY A 94 -26.06 -6.87 -9.99
C GLY A 94 -24.84 -7.81 -9.92
N ARG A 95 -23.75 -7.46 -10.62
CA ARG A 95 -22.55 -8.29 -10.72
C ARG A 95 -21.61 -8.11 -9.50
N ARG A 96 -21.89 -7.18 -8.61
CA ARG A 96 -21.06 -6.95 -7.44
C ARG A 96 -21.92 -6.93 -6.18
N GLN A 97 -21.97 -8.07 -5.53
CA GLN A 97 -22.21 -8.12 -4.10
C GLN A 97 -20.85 -7.85 -3.43
N PHE A 98 -20.81 -7.00 -2.41
CA PHE A 98 -19.61 -6.85 -1.60
C PHE A 98 -19.31 -8.19 -0.93
N GLY A 99 -18.04 -8.59 -1.00
CA GLY A 99 -17.58 -9.82 -0.39
C GLY A 99 -17.31 -9.66 1.11
N ASN A 100 -16.52 -10.55 1.61
CA ASN A 100 -16.16 -10.58 3.02
C ASN A 100 -14.92 -9.70 3.27
N HIS A 101 -15.11 -8.52 3.89
CA HIS A 101 -14.01 -7.58 4.15
C HIS A 101 -12.89 -8.16 5.04
N GLU A 102 -13.18 -9.15 5.89
CA GLU A 102 -12.12 -9.85 6.64
C GLU A 102 -11.18 -10.60 5.69
N LYS A 103 -11.71 -11.27 4.65
CA LYS A 103 -10.88 -11.88 3.60
C LYS A 103 -10.07 -10.84 2.83
N TYR A 104 -10.64 -9.65 2.62
CA TYR A 104 -9.89 -8.56 2.01
C TYR A 104 -8.71 -8.12 2.91
N LYS A 105 -8.89 -8.04 4.23
CA LYS A 105 -7.80 -7.71 5.16
C LYS A 105 -6.68 -8.76 5.13
N ASP A 106 -7.02 -10.04 5.01
CA ASP A 106 -6.03 -11.12 4.83
C ASP A 106 -5.28 -10.98 3.50
N TYR A 107 -5.98 -10.67 2.42
CA TYR A 107 -5.37 -10.38 1.12
C TYR A 107 -4.43 -9.17 1.22
N LEU A 108 -4.88 -8.07 1.83
CA LEU A 108 -4.11 -6.85 2.01
C LEU A 108 -2.81 -7.11 2.78
N TYR A 109 -2.88 -7.91 3.85
CA TYR A 109 -1.72 -8.35 4.62
C TYR A 109 -0.75 -9.16 3.76
N ASN A 110 -1.24 -10.14 3.02
CA ASN A 110 -0.41 -11.03 2.21
C ASN A 110 0.31 -10.29 1.09
N ILE A 111 -0.38 -9.40 0.38
CA ILE A 111 0.21 -8.64 -0.72
C ILE A 111 1.21 -7.60 -0.21
N PHE A 112 0.97 -6.99 0.96
CA PHE A 112 1.92 -6.11 1.61
C PHE A 112 3.15 -6.88 2.12
N ASN A 113 2.94 -8.06 2.72
CA ASN A 113 4.04 -8.94 3.15
C ASN A 113 4.92 -9.36 1.97
N GLU A 114 4.33 -9.64 0.81
CA GLU A 114 5.06 -9.93 -0.42
C GLU A 114 5.92 -8.75 -0.86
N LEU A 115 5.40 -7.53 -0.83
CA LEU A 115 6.16 -6.31 -1.10
C LEU A 115 7.37 -6.18 -0.17
N LEU A 116 7.18 -6.40 1.13
CA LEU A 116 8.25 -6.31 2.12
C LEU A 116 9.35 -7.37 1.97
N THR A 117 9.01 -8.55 1.47
CA THR A 117 9.94 -9.69 1.39
C THR A 117 10.65 -9.79 0.06
N SER A 118 9.97 -9.45 -1.03
CA SER A 118 10.48 -9.64 -2.39
C SER A 118 11.20 -8.41 -2.94
N TYR A 119 10.91 -7.22 -2.39
CA TYR A 119 11.38 -5.94 -2.91
C TYR A 119 12.14 -5.10 -1.87
N ALA A 120 12.77 -5.77 -0.92
CA ALA A 120 13.62 -5.10 0.09
C ALA A 120 14.85 -4.43 -0.54
N PRO A 121 15.37 -3.35 0.06
CA PRO A 121 14.89 -2.75 1.30
C PRO A 121 13.65 -1.89 1.13
N VAL A 122 12.83 -1.79 2.18
CA VAL A 122 11.71 -0.87 2.27
C VAL A 122 12.06 0.17 3.33
N ASP A 123 12.45 1.35 2.90
CA ASP A 123 12.87 2.43 3.81
C ASP A 123 11.69 3.34 4.23
N LEU A 124 10.64 3.43 3.42
CA LEU A 124 9.48 4.26 3.68
C LEU A 124 8.20 3.63 3.12
N VAL A 125 7.12 3.67 3.91
CA VAL A 125 5.79 3.31 3.43
C VAL A 125 4.85 4.50 3.55
N TRP A 126 4.24 4.86 2.42
CA TRP A 126 3.17 5.83 2.36
C TRP A 126 1.85 5.09 2.24
N TRP A 127 1.21 4.86 3.37
CA TRP A 127 -0.16 4.36 3.40
C TRP A 127 -1.09 5.40 2.82
N ASP A 128 -2.04 4.96 2.02
CA ASP A 128 -3.08 5.86 1.57
C ASP A 128 -4.46 5.28 1.80
N PHE A 129 -5.23 6.15 2.35
CA PHE A 129 -6.64 6.11 2.60
C PHE A 129 -7.08 5.47 3.92
N SER A 130 -7.28 6.33 4.90
CA SER A 130 -8.16 6.09 6.05
C SER A 130 -8.99 7.34 6.29
N GLN A 131 -10.13 7.19 6.93
CA GLN A 131 -11.00 8.30 7.32
C GLN A 131 -11.68 8.00 8.67
N PRO A 132 -12.21 9.04 9.35
CA PRO A 132 -12.95 8.82 10.58
C PRO A 132 -14.04 7.76 10.41
N GLY A 133 -14.05 6.75 11.30
CA GLY A 133 -15.00 5.64 11.24
C GLY A 133 -14.59 4.45 10.36
N PHE A 134 -13.58 4.60 9.48
CA PHE A 134 -13.06 3.53 8.65
C PHE A 134 -11.52 3.58 8.59
N GLN A 135 -10.88 3.13 9.67
CA GLN A 135 -9.44 3.21 9.89
C GLN A 135 -8.98 2.13 10.87
N GLY A 136 -7.68 1.98 11.03
CA GLY A 136 -7.07 1.13 12.05
C GLY A 136 -7.32 -0.36 11.83
N ASP A 137 -7.42 -1.11 12.93
CA ASP A 137 -7.57 -2.56 12.86
C ASP A 137 -8.93 -2.97 12.31
N LYS A 138 -9.97 -2.22 12.62
CA LYS A 138 -11.31 -2.47 12.09
C LYS A 138 -11.34 -2.46 10.55
N ALA A 139 -10.69 -1.46 9.94
CA ALA A 139 -10.73 -1.29 8.49
C ALA A 139 -9.66 -2.12 7.77
N TRP A 140 -8.45 -2.20 8.34
CA TRP A 140 -7.26 -2.65 7.60
C TRP A 140 -6.41 -3.72 8.29
N ASN A 141 -6.74 -4.12 9.52
CA ASN A 141 -5.83 -4.90 10.38
C ASN A 141 -4.47 -4.18 10.53
N ALA A 142 -4.53 -2.87 10.77
CA ALA A 142 -3.39 -1.95 10.69
C ALA A 142 -2.25 -2.32 11.65
N THR A 143 -2.58 -2.82 12.85
CA THR A 143 -1.58 -3.28 13.82
C THR A 143 -0.73 -4.42 13.24
N ALA A 144 -1.34 -5.38 12.55
CA ALA A 144 -0.62 -6.48 11.91
C ALA A 144 0.27 -5.99 10.75
N LEU A 145 -0.22 -5.04 9.94
CA LEU A 145 0.57 -4.44 8.86
C LEU A 145 1.81 -3.72 9.40
N MET A 146 1.66 -2.94 10.47
CA MET A 146 2.79 -2.24 11.11
C MET A 146 3.79 -3.20 11.76
N LYS A 147 3.32 -4.23 12.46
CA LYS A 147 4.20 -5.26 13.03
C LYS A 147 5.04 -5.90 11.93
N ASN A 148 4.40 -6.32 10.84
CA ASN A 148 5.08 -6.92 9.69
C ASN A 148 6.13 -5.97 9.08
N LEU A 149 5.81 -4.68 8.95
CA LEU A 149 6.76 -3.68 8.46
C LEU A 149 8.00 -3.59 9.36
N PHE A 150 7.81 -3.39 10.66
CA PHE A 150 8.93 -3.14 11.58
C PHE A 150 9.72 -4.40 11.95
N GLU A 151 9.12 -5.58 11.90
CA GLU A 151 9.83 -6.85 12.05
C GLU A 151 10.83 -7.07 10.91
N LYS A 152 10.45 -6.72 9.67
CA LYS A 152 11.29 -6.91 8.49
C LYS A 152 12.19 -5.72 8.19
N ASN A 153 11.72 -4.51 8.49
CA ASN A 153 12.40 -3.25 8.20
C ASN A 153 12.35 -2.34 9.43
N PRO A 154 13.11 -2.63 10.50
CA PRO A 154 13.01 -1.93 11.79
C PRO A 154 13.37 -0.44 11.72
N LYS A 155 14.03 0.01 10.66
CA LYS A 155 14.38 1.41 10.42
C LYS A 155 13.45 2.11 9.44
N ALA A 156 12.43 1.41 8.94
CA ALA A 156 11.47 2.02 8.03
C ALA A 156 10.69 3.14 8.74
N ILE A 157 10.35 4.15 7.97
CA ILE A 157 9.41 5.19 8.39
C ILE A 157 8.08 5.00 7.68
N GLN A 158 7.00 5.48 8.28
CA GLN A 158 5.68 5.47 7.67
C GLN A 158 4.91 6.75 8.03
N ASN A 159 3.91 7.10 7.20
CA ASN A 159 2.95 8.13 7.59
C ASN A 159 1.89 7.57 8.55
N ASN A 160 1.02 8.45 9.08
CA ASN A 160 -0.03 8.10 10.03
C ASN A 160 -1.37 7.67 9.40
N ARG A 161 -1.43 7.48 8.08
CA ARG A 161 -2.70 7.28 7.37
C ARG A 161 -3.38 5.92 7.61
N LEU A 162 -2.72 4.97 8.26
CA LEU A 162 -3.40 3.76 8.73
C LEU A 162 -4.48 4.06 9.78
N TYR A 163 -4.30 5.12 10.58
CA TYR A 163 -5.18 5.45 11.70
C TYR A 163 -5.87 6.81 11.59
N HIS A 164 -5.52 7.62 10.62
CA HIS A 164 -6.05 9.00 10.46
C HIS A 164 -6.21 9.73 11.81
N SER A 165 -5.29 9.52 12.75
CA SER A 165 -5.36 10.09 14.10
C SER A 165 -4.09 10.86 14.43
N ALA A 166 -4.25 11.91 15.24
CA ALA A 166 -3.14 12.62 15.87
C ALA A 166 -2.45 11.78 16.96
N ASN A 167 -3.08 10.69 17.39
CA ASN A 167 -2.51 9.77 18.35
C ASN A 167 -1.53 8.85 17.66
N HIS A 168 -0.27 8.97 17.99
CA HIS A 168 0.84 8.23 17.40
C HIS A 168 0.95 6.78 17.88
N LEU A 169 -0.13 6.21 18.40
CA LEU A 169 -0.18 4.82 18.87
C LEU A 169 -1.28 4.08 18.10
N SER A 170 -0.95 2.87 17.66
CA SER A 170 -1.95 1.92 17.16
C SER A 170 -2.80 1.40 18.32
N GLU A 171 -3.94 0.80 18.00
CA GLU A 171 -4.79 0.08 18.97
C GLU A 171 -4.00 -1.03 19.68
N GLY A 172 -2.99 -1.62 19.02
CA GLY A 172 -2.06 -2.59 19.61
C GLY A 172 -0.86 -1.97 20.34
N GLY A 173 -0.86 -0.67 20.63
CA GLY A 173 0.21 0.02 21.36
C GLY A 173 1.53 0.19 20.58
N ILE A 174 1.54 -0.11 19.28
CA ILE A 174 2.71 0.10 18.45
C ILE A 174 2.80 1.58 18.12
N ARG A 175 3.96 2.16 18.41
CA ARG A 175 4.21 3.56 18.08
C ARG A 175 4.21 3.75 16.56
N VAL A 176 3.22 4.43 16.06
CA VAL A 176 3.25 4.97 14.70
C VAL A 176 4.35 6.03 14.69
N THR A 177 5.31 5.91 13.77
CA THR A 177 6.37 6.92 13.66
C THR A 177 5.74 8.31 13.65
N PRO A 178 6.30 9.28 14.39
CA PRO A 178 5.68 10.57 14.50
C PRO A 178 5.37 11.12 13.11
N ALA A 179 4.15 11.61 12.93
CA ALA A 179 3.84 12.39 11.77
C ALA A 179 4.93 13.45 11.62
N TRP A 180 5.39 13.62 10.41
CA TRP A 180 6.35 14.64 10.07
C TRP A 180 5.85 15.96 10.68
N LYS A 181 6.56 16.46 11.65
CA LYS A 181 6.35 17.81 12.13
C LYS A 181 7.08 18.69 11.12
N GLY A 182 6.34 19.16 10.11
CA GLY A 182 6.79 20.21 9.22
C GLY A 182 7.20 21.45 9.96
#